data_05829744b77cd00abb0826d140cb72c4
#
_entry.id   05829744b77cd00abb0826d140cb72c4
#
_cell.length_a   1.000
_cell.length_b   1.000
_cell.length_c   1.000
_cell.angle_alpha   90.00
_cell.angle_beta   90.00
_cell.angle_gamma   90.00
#
_symmetry.space_group_name_H-M   'P 1'
#
loop_
_entity.id
_entity.type
_entity.pdbx_description
1 polymer ?
#
loop_
_entity_poly.entity_id
_entity_poly.type
_entity_poly.pdbx_seq_one_letter_code
_entity_poly.pdbx_strand_id
1 'polypeptide(L)'
;MRCFALVMSLVAGATAASAQSFSVPVVYRKLPNGLRVVVSENHAAPVVVVEVMYRIGFRIEPRNRTGFAHLFEHLMFQGSEHVAKFEHVRIVNENGGVLNGSTRFDHTNYFEVMPSNALELAIWLEADRMRSLKITPENLKNQQDVVSEEVRVNVLNQPYGAFEWLGLPQKANTNWYNAHNFYGDLSDLQAATLDDVKQFFETYYAPNNAVLVVTGDATVDEVMKLAEKNFGSIPQRQLPARPD
;
A
#
# COMPACT_ATOMS: atom_id res chain seq x y z
N MET A 1 53.13 -29.87 -27.35
CA MET A 1 53.32 -28.80 -26.34
C MET A 1 52.81 -27.39 -26.71
N ARG A 2 52.48 -27.09 -27.98
CA ARG A 2 51.99 -25.74 -28.39
C ARG A 2 50.49 -25.50 -28.23
N CYS A 3 49.64 -26.53 -28.12
CA CYS A 3 48.18 -26.37 -27.95
C CYS A 3 47.76 -26.13 -26.50
N PHE A 4 48.55 -26.53 -25.51
CA PHE A 4 48.22 -26.33 -24.06
C PHE A 4 48.44 -24.90 -23.61
N ALA A 5 49.36 -24.15 -24.23
CA ALA A 5 49.64 -22.77 -23.88
C ALA A 5 48.53 -21.83 -24.37
N LEU A 6 47.80 -22.16 -25.46
CA LEU A 6 46.75 -21.32 -26.04
C LEU A 6 45.45 -21.41 -25.20
N VAL A 7 45.15 -22.54 -24.60
CA VAL A 7 43.96 -22.74 -23.74
C VAL A 7 44.12 -22.03 -22.40
N MET A 8 45.30 -21.99 -21.84
CA MET A 8 45.58 -21.28 -20.59
C MET A 8 45.52 -19.76 -20.71
N SER A 9 45.82 -19.20 -21.90
CA SER A 9 45.76 -17.74 -22.18
C SER A 9 44.32 -17.26 -22.37
N LEU A 10 43.37 -18.11 -22.77
CA LEU A 10 41.98 -17.76 -22.93
C LEU A 10 41.20 -17.79 -21.59
N VAL A 11 41.66 -18.60 -20.61
CA VAL A 11 41.02 -18.66 -19.25
C VAL A 11 41.49 -17.50 -18.38
N ALA A 12 42.66 -16.94 -18.57
CA ALA A 12 43.20 -15.82 -17.81
C ALA A 12 42.55 -14.44 -18.18
N GLY A 13 41.90 -14.36 -19.34
CA GLY A 13 41.24 -13.12 -19.83
C GLY A 13 39.81 -12.92 -19.37
N ALA A 14 39.21 -13.90 -18.67
CA ALA A 14 37.79 -13.88 -18.31
C ALA A 14 37.49 -13.37 -16.88
N THR A 15 38.47 -12.84 -16.14
CA THR A 15 38.32 -12.55 -14.70
C THR A 15 38.18 -11.10 -14.30
N ALA A 16 37.76 -10.21 -15.17
CA ALA A 16 37.55 -8.81 -14.78
C ALA A 16 36.25 -8.21 -15.34
N ALA A 17 35.17 -8.94 -15.28
CA ALA A 17 33.88 -8.28 -15.24
C ALA A 17 33.62 -7.89 -13.77
N SER A 18 34.08 -6.71 -13.37
CA SER A 18 33.64 -6.11 -12.11
C SER A 18 32.12 -5.99 -12.17
N ALA A 19 31.43 -6.74 -11.33
CA ALA A 19 30.00 -6.56 -11.14
C ALA A 19 29.77 -5.09 -10.75
N GLN A 20 29.20 -4.33 -11.67
CA GLN A 20 28.82 -2.95 -11.38
C GLN A 20 27.74 -2.99 -10.32
N SER A 21 28.03 -2.47 -9.12
CA SER A 21 27.05 -2.43 -8.04
C SER A 21 25.90 -1.53 -8.48
N PHE A 22 24.72 -2.12 -8.68
CA PHE A 22 23.50 -1.36 -8.89
C PHE A 22 23.11 -0.69 -7.58
N SER A 23 22.98 0.63 -7.57
CA SER A 23 22.52 1.40 -6.43
C SER A 23 21.39 2.34 -6.85
N VAL A 24 20.27 2.27 -6.15
CA VAL A 24 19.18 3.21 -6.31
C VAL A 24 19.34 4.29 -5.24
N PRO A 25 19.57 5.57 -5.61
CA PRO A 25 19.65 6.64 -4.63
C PRO A 25 18.27 6.87 -4.01
N VAL A 26 18.23 6.86 -2.68
CA VAL A 26 17.01 7.07 -1.90
C VAL A 26 17.24 8.11 -0.83
N VAL A 27 16.37 9.11 -0.75
CA VAL A 27 16.36 10.11 0.31
C VAL A 27 15.21 9.84 1.27
N TYR A 28 15.52 9.73 2.55
CA TYR A 28 14.55 9.57 3.62
C TYR A 28 14.41 10.87 4.40
N ARG A 29 13.17 11.28 4.66
CA ARG A 29 12.79 12.42 5.50
C ARG A 29 11.61 12.04 6.40
N LYS A 30 11.32 12.89 7.38
CA LYS A 30 10.18 12.72 8.28
C LYS A 30 9.57 14.09 8.58
N LEU A 31 8.25 14.21 8.42
CA LEU A 31 7.51 15.42 8.80
C LEU A 31 7.29 15.48 10.32
N PRO A 32 7.01 16.68 10.88
CA PRO A 32 6.73 16.86 12.31
C PRO A 32 5.57 15.97 12.83
N ASN A 33 4.55 15.72 12.01
CA ASN A 33 3.43 14.84 12.35
C ASN A 33 3.73 13.34 12.24
N GLY A 34 4.99 12.98 11.98
CA GLY A 34 5.45 11.61 11.95
C GLY A 34 5.39 10.91 10.60
N LEU A 35 4.84 11.52 9.56
CA LEU A 35 4.85 10.95 8.21
C LEU A 35 6.29 10.77 7.73
N ARG A 36 6.62 9.56 7.31
CA ARG A 36 7.89 9.25 6.65
C ARG A 36 7.74 9.53 5.17
N VAL A 37 8.74 10.19 4.60
CA VAL A 37 8.78 10.50 3.16
C VAL A 37 10.04 9.88 2.58
N VAL A 38 9.87 9.07 1.56
CA VAL A 38 10.95 8.40 0.82
C VAL A 38 10.90 8.88 -0.62
N VAL A 39 12.01 9.40 -1.12
CA VAL A 39 12.09 9.92 -2.49
C VAL A 39 13.24 9.27 -3.22
N SER A 40 12.97 8.83 -4.44
CA SER A 40 13.99 8.35 -5.38
C SER A 40 13.82 9.08 -6.72
N GLU A 41 14.69 10.05 -6.99
CA GLU A 41 14.66 10.85 -8.21
C GLU A 41 15.09 10.00 -9.41
N ASN A 42 14.31 10.03 -10.49
CA ASN A 42 14.64 9.41 -11.76
C ASN A 42 14.00 10.19 -12.93
N HIS A 43 14.82 10.98 -13.61
CA HIS A 43 14.38 11.85 -14.69
C HIS A 43 14.46 11.20 -16.08
N ALA A 44 14.51 9.86 -16.17
CA ALA A 44 14.59 9.13 -17.44
C ALA A 44 13.29 9.19 -18.26
N ALA A 45 12.15 9.38 -17.59
CA ALA A 45 10.84 9.53 -18.23
C ALA A 45 9.98 10.52 -17.42
N PRO A 46 9.07 11.29 -18.06
CA PRO A 46 8.23 12.27 -17.39
C PRO A 46 7.05 11.58 -16.64
N VAL A 47 7.38 10.68 -15.73
CA VAL A 47 6.41 9.85 -14.96
C VAL A 47 6.84 9.81 -13.51
N VAL A 48 5.86 9.85 -12.62
CA VAL A 48 6.04 9.67 -11.17
C VAL A 48 5.16 8.52 -10.67
N VAL A 49 5.64 7.83 -9.66
CA VAL A 49 4.85 6.95 -8.81
C VAL A 49 4.71 7.63 -7.46
N VAL A 50 3.50 7.82 -7.01
CA VAL A 50 3.16 8.28 -5.66
C VAL A 50 2.49 7.11 -4.95
N GLU A 51 3.04 6.69 -3.81
CA GLU A 51 2.51 5.61 -3.00
C GLU A 51 2.39 6.04 -1.55
N VAL A 52 1.25 5.73 -0.93
CA VAL A 52 1.10 5.80 0.53
C VAL A 52 0.92 4.38 1.07
N MET A 53 1.90 3.95 1.86
CA MET A 53 1.89 2.66 2.54
C MET A 53 1.53 2.86 4.02
N TYR A 54 0.40 2.34 4.45
CA TYR A 54 -0.01 2.30 5.84
C TYR A 54 0.52 1.03 6.51
N ARG A 55 1.10 1.18 7.70
CA ARG A 55 1.63 0.06 8.49
C ARG A 55 0.52 -0.67 9.24
N ILE A 56 -0.55 -1.01 8.53
CA ILE A 56 -1.66 -1.87 8.95
C ILE A 56 -1.89 -2.90 7.85
N GLY A 57 -1.83 -4.17 8.18
CA GLY A 57 -2.14 -5.29 7.33
C GLY A 57 -2.93 -6.31 8.12
N PHE A 58 -3.33 -7.41 7.48
CA PHE A 58 -4.23 -8.36 8.13
C PHE A 58 -3.61 -9.05 9.36
N ARG A 59 -2.28 -9.13 9.50
CA ARG A 59 -1.63 -9.75 10.65
C ARG A 59 -2.02 -9.11 12.00
N ILE A 60 -2.18 -7.80 12.04
CA ILE A 60 -2.36 -7.05 13.30
C ILE A 60 -3.80 -6.61 13.55
N GLU A 61 -4.74 -7.16 12.80
CA GLU A 61 -6.18 -6.93 13.02
C GLU A 61 -6.63 -7.43 14.41
N PRO A 62 -7.61 -6.80 15.02
CA PRO A 62 -8.25 -7.33 16.22
C PRO A 62 -8.91 -8.69 15.95
N ARG A 63 -8.86 -9.62 16.92
CA ARG A 63 -9.30 -11.02 16.75
C ARG A 63 -10.75 -11.20 16.29
N ASN A 64 -11.63 -10.29 16.58
CA ASN A 64 -13.05 -10.33 16.21
C ASN A 64 -13.41 -9.22 15.21
N ARG A 65 -12.42 -8.74 14.48
CA ARG A 65 -12.51 -7.75 13.42
C ARG A 65 -11.53 -8.09 12.29
N THR A 66 -11.50 -9.38 11.92
CA THR A 66 -10.66 -9.88 10.83
C THR A 66 -11.22 -9.48 9.47
N GLY A 67 -10.35 -9.27 8.48
CA GLY A 67 -10.72 -8.78 7.15
C GLY A 67 -10.83 -7.25 7.03
N PHE A 68 -10.63 -6.50 8.13
CA PHE A 68 -10.74 -5.04 8.12
C PHE A 68 -9.67 -4.36 7.28
N ALA A 69 -8.43 -4.85 7.27
CA ALA A 69 -7.39 -4.28 6.43
C ALA A 69 -7.76 -4.38 4.93
N HIS A 70 -8.31 -5.51 4.50
CA HIS A 70 -8.80 -5.69 3.14
C HIS A 70 -10.08 -4.88 2.87
N LEU A 71 -11.02 -4.82 3.80
CA LEU A 71 -12.19 -3.95 3.69
C LEU A 71 -11.77 -2.49 3.47
N PHE A 72 -10.72 -2.03 4.16
CA PHE A 72 -10.22 -0.67 4.00
C PHE A 72 -9.51 -0.45 2.66
N GLU A 73 -8.86 -1.47 2.08
CA GLU A 73 -8.38 -1.38 0.70
C GLU A 73 -9.50 -0.93 -0.24
N HIS A 74 -10.70 -1.49 -0.09
CA HIS A 74 -11.88 -1.10 -0.86
C HIS A 74 -12.47 0.26 -0.44
N LEU A 75 -12.61 0.50 0.86
CA LEU A 75 -13.23 1.74 1.37
C LEU A 75 -12.47 3.00 0.96
N MET A 76 -11.14 2.93 0.83
CA MET A 76 -10.31 4.07 0.45
C MET A 76 -10.58 4.60 -0.96
N PHE A 77 -11.34 3.89 -1.79
CA PHE A 77 -11.81 4.34 -3.10
C PHE A 77 -13.26 4.84 -3.09
N GLN A 78 -13.93 4.86 -1.92
CA GLN A 78 -15.35 5.23 -1.83
C GLN A 78 -15.59 6.73 -1.62
N GLY A 79 -14.55 7.55 -1.75
CA GLY A 79 -14.61 9.01 -1.64
C GLY A 79 -14.11 9.55 -0.31
N SER A 80 -13.92 10.85 -0.29
CA SER A 80 -13.42 11.66 0.83
C SER A 80 -14.24 12.94 0.93
N GLU A 81 -13.80 13.92 1.72
CA GLU A 81 -14.52 15.19 1.86
C GLU A 81 -14.67 15.94 0.55
N HIS A 82 -13.58 15.99 -0.25
CA HIS A 82 -13.50 16.77 -1.48
C HIS A 82 -13.60 15.95 -2.75
N VAL A 83 -13.57 14.62 -2.63
CA VAL A 83 -13.58 13.69 -3.77
C VAL A 83 -14.78 12.76 -3.63
N ALA A 84 -15.67 12.76 -4.62
CA ALA A 84 -16.86 11.92 -4.62
C ALA A 84 -16.50 10.42 -4.81
N LYS A 85 -17.47 9.54 -4.56
CA LYS A 85 -17.34 8.10 -4.79
C LYS A 85 -16.90 7.82 -6.23
N PHE A 86 -15.85 7.00 -6.38
CA PHE A 86 -15.17 6.66 -7.65
C PHE A 86 -14.51 7.84 -8.39
N GLU A 87 -14.65 9.05 -7.88
CA GLU A 87 -14.05 10.22 -8.52
C GLU A 87 -12.53 10.21 -8.46
N HIS A 88 -11.94 9.67 -7.40
CA HIS A 88 -10.49 9.47 -7.32
C HIS A 88 -9.97 8.68 -8.55
N VAL A 89 -10.60 7.54 -8.86
CA VAL A 89 -10.25 6.72 -10.03
C VAL A 89 -10.43 7.51 -11.33
N ARG A 90 -11.55 8.25 -11.45
CA ARG A 90 -11.81 9.08 -12.63
C ARG A 90 -10.75 10.17 -12.81
N ILE A 91 -10.41 10.89 -11.74
CA ILE A 91 -9.41 11.96 -11.78
C ILE A 91 -8.05 11.42 -12.22
N VAL A 92 -7.58 10.31 -11.64
CA VAL A 92 -6.31 9.70 -12.03
C VAL A 92 -6.30 9.29 -13.51
N ASN A 93 -7.35 8.59 -13.96
CA ASN A 93 -7.45 8.14 -15.35
C ASN A 93 -7.55 9.31 -16.35
N GLU A 94 -8.33 10.35 -16.05
CA GLU A 94 -8.45 11.53 -16.90
C GLU A 94 -7.15 12.35 -17.01
N ASN A 95 -6.27 12.24 -16.02
CA ASN A 95 -4.93 12.83 -16.06
C ASN A 95 -3.85 11.87 -16.61
N GLY A 96 -4.25 10.77 -17.26
CA GLY A 96 -3.33 9.85 -17.93
C GLY A 96 -2.61 8.89 -17.00
N GLY A 97 -3.09 8.74 -15.76
CA GLY A 97 -2.52 7.85 -14.77
C GLY A 97 -3.26 6.51 -14.65
N VAL A 98 -2.69 5.64 -13.85
CA VAL A 98 -3.29 4.39 -13.36
C VAL A 98 -3.08 4.30 -11.86
N LEU A 99 -3.95 3.57 -11.16
CA LEU A 99 -3.88 3.41 -9.71
C LEU A 99 -4.26 2.00 -9.29
N ASN A 100 -3.82 1.62 -8.10
CA ASN A 100 -4.25 0.39 -7.44
C ASN A 100 -4.03 0.47 -5.93
N GLY A 101 -4.49 -0.56 -5.22
CA GLY A 101 -4.21 -0.82 -3.82
C GLY A 101 -3.86 -2.28 -3.60
N SER A 102 -3.25 -2.59 -2.48
CA SER A 102 -3.07 -3.98 -2.04
C SER A 102 -2.92 -4.08 -0.53
N THR A 103 -3.44 -5.17 0.03
CA THR A 103 -3.26 -5.53 1.44
C THR A 103 -2.29 -6.69 1.56
N ARG A 104 -1.40 -6.62 2.55
CA ARG A 104 -0.40 -7.64 2.87
C ARG A 104 -0.43 -7.95 4.37
N PHE A 105 0.48 -8.83 4.83
CA PHE A 105 0.59 -9.19 6.25
C PHE A 105 0.73 -7.97 7.16
N ASP A 106 1.59 -7.02 6.82
CA ASP A 106 2.01 -5.93 7.70
C ASP A 106 1.65 -4.54 7.21
N HIS A 107 1.12 -4.43 6.00
CA HIS A 107 0.80 -3.15 5.38
C HIS A 107 -0.35 -3.23 4.38
N THR A 108 -0.98 -2.09 4.17
CA THR A 108 -1.89 -1.81 3.05
C THR A 108 -1.34 -0.59 2.32
N ASN A 109 -1.18 -0.69 1.02
CA ASN A 109 -0.65 0.40 0.20
C ASN A 109 -1.61 0.80 -0.90
N TYR A 110 -1.50 2.05 -1.30
CA TYR A 110 -2.24 2.65 -2.41
C TYR A 110 -1.24 3.43 -3.24
N PHE A 111 -1.33 3.36 -4.56
CA PHE A 111 -0.40 4.05 -5.42
C PHE A 111 -1.04 4.52 -6.71
N GLU A 112 -0.52 5.62 -7.23
CA GLU A 112 -0.78 6.16 -8.55
C GLU A 112 0.52 6.22 -9.36
N VAL A 113 0.44 5.83 -10.64
CA VAL A 113 1.47 6.10 -11.64
C VAL A 113 0.92 7.18 -12.54
N MET A 114 1.54 8.35 -12.56
CA MET A 114 1.01 9.53 -13.24
C MET A 114 2.10 10.27 -14.05
N PRO A 115 1.73 11.06 -15.07
CA PRO A 115 2.64 12.03 -15.64
C PRO A 115 3.19 12.98 -14.56
N SER A 116 4.48 13.37 -14.66
CA SER A 116 5.15 14.15 -13.62
C SER A 116 4.50 15.51 -13.35
N ASN A 117 3.86 16.12 -14.35
CA ASN A 117 3.09 17.36 -14.16
C ASN A 117 1.82 17.20 -13.30
N ALA A 118 1.41 15.97 -12.97
CA ALA A 118 0.30 15.68 -12.08
C ALA A 118 0.75 15.25 -10.67
N LEU A 119 2.03 15.40 -10.31
CA LEU A 119 2.57 15.04 -9.00
C LEU A 119 1.79 15.68 -7.85
N GLU A 120 1.50 16.97 -7.93
CA GLU A 120 0.77 17.67 -6.87
C GLU A 120 -0.64 17.10 -6.69
N LEU A 121 -1.30 16.77 -7.79
CA LEU A 121 -2.65 16.18 -7.77
C LEU A 121 -2.63 14.80 -7.08
N ALA A 122 -1.66 13.93 -7.41
CA ALA A 122 -1.54 12.62 -6.77
C ALA A 122 -1.29 12.74 -5.26
N ILE A 123 -0.35 13.59 -4.85
CA ILE A 123 -0.06 13.84 -3.42
C ILE A 123 -1.29 14.43 -2.70
N TRP A 124 -2.04 15.31 -3.34
CA TRP A 124 -3.25 15.89 -2.77
C TRP A 124 -4.37 14.84 -2.60
N LEU A 125 -4.60 13.98 -3.59
CA LEU A 125 -5.60 12.91 -3.53
C LEU A 125 -5.32 11.95 -2.36
N GLU A 126 -4.08 11.56 -2.18
CA GLU A 126 -3.64 10.70 -1.07
C GLU A 126 -3.82 11.38 0.30
N ALA A 127 -3.49 12.66 0.39
CA ALA A 127 -3.65 13.41 1.62
C ALA A 127 -5.14 13.62 1.98
N ASP A 128 -6.01 13.86 0.99
CA ASP A 128 -7.43 14.09 1.20
C ASP A 128 -8.10 12.84 1.76
N ARG A 129 -7.85 11.65 1.18
CA ARG A 129 -8.41 10.41 1.71
C ARG A 129 -7.83 10.00 3.07
N MET A 130 -6.57 10.34 3.38
CA MET A 130 -6.01 10.12 4.71
C MET A 130 -6.67 11.02 5.75
N ARG A 131 -7.02 12.25 5.38
CA ARG A 131 -7.62 13.23 6.29
C ARG A 131 -9.08 12.95 6.57
N SER A 132 -9.86 12.57 5.56
CA SER A 132 -11.31 12.73 5.57
C SER A 132 -12.06 11.67 4.75
N LEU A 133 -11.67 10.41 4.91
CA LEU A 133 -12.34 9.29 4.24
C LEU A 133 -13.86 9.29 4.52
N LYS A 134 -14.65 9.11 3.49
CA LYS A 134 -16.11 9.12 3.58
C LYS A 134 -16.68 7.77 4.01
N ILE A 135 -16.69 7.55 5.32
CA ILE A 135 -17.23 6.33 5.94
C ILE A 135 -18.72 6.54 6.25
N THR A 136 -19.59 5.96 5.41
CA THR A 136 -21.05 6.03 5.55
C THR A 136 -21.66 4.64 5.67
N PRO A 137 -22.88 4.50 6.23
CA PRO A 137 -23.56 3.20 6.29
C PRO A 137 -23.73 2.56 4.92
N GLU A 138 -24.01 3.36 3.89
CA GLU A 138 -24.18 2.90 2.52
C GLU A 138 -22.86 2.36 1.94
N ASN A 139 -21.75 3.11 2.09
CA ASN A 139 -20.44 2.67 1.60
C ASN A 139 -19.98 1.40 2.33
N LEU A 140 -20.17 1.33 3.64
CA LEU A 140 -19.84 0.15 4.45
C LEU A 140 -20.63 -1.07 3.94
N LYS A 141 -21.95 -0.98 3.87
CA LYS A 141 -22.78 -2.11 3.41
C LYS A 141 -22.41 -2.55 2.00
N ASN A 142 -22.21 -1.61 1.09
CA ASN A 142 -21.79 -1.91 -0.28
C ASN A 142 -20.44 -2.66 -0.30
N GLN A 143 -19.43 -2.23 0.48
CA GLN A 143 -18.12 -2.89 0.46
C GLN A 143 -18.13 -4.22 1.22
N GLN A 144 -18.93 -4.40 2.24
CA GLN A 144 -19.16 -5.71 2.86
C GLN A 144 -19.69 -6.73 1.83
N ASP A 145 -20.61 -6.31 0.96
CA ASP A 145 -21.16 -7.18 -0.09
C ASP A 145 -20.13 -7.45 -1.20
N VAL A 146 -19.38 -6.42 -1.63
CA VAL A 146 -18.34 -6.55 -2.66
C VAL A 146 -17.23 -7.51 -2.20
N VAL A 147 -16.68 -7.32 -1.00
CA VAL A 147 -15.63 -8.19 -0.45
C VAL A 147 -16.15 -9.62 -0.25
N SER A 148 -17.40 -9.78 0.22
CA SER A 148 -18.02 -11.11 0.36
C SER A 148 -18.14 -11.82 -0.98
N GLU A 149 -18.50 -11.10 -2.04
CA GLU A 149 -18.59 -11.67 -3.39
C GLU A 149 -17.21 -11.99 -3.97
N GLU A 150 -16.22 -11.13 -3.73
CA GLU A 150 -14.83 -11.38 -4.12
C GLU A 150 -14.31 -12.68 -3.52
N VAL A 151 -14.49 -12.89 -2.22
CA VAL A 151 -14.10 -14.14 -1.54
C VAL A 151 -14.81 -15.34 -2.17
N ARG A 152 -16.10 -15.20 -2.48
CA ARG A 152 -16.85 -16.29 -3.12
C ARG A 152 -16.29 -16.63 -4.48
N VAL A 153 -16.06 -15.63 -5.34
CA VAL A 153 -15.62 -15.82 -6.72
C VAL A 153 -14.16 -16.27 -6.79
N ASN A 154 -13.28 -15.58 -6.06
CA ASN A 154 -11.84 -15.77 -6.22
C ASN A 154 -11.27 -16.89 -5.35
N VAL A 155 -12.00 -17.31 -4.30
CA VAL A 155 -11.52 -18.31 -3.33
C VAL A 155 -12.44 -19.52 -3.26
N LEU A 156 -13.70 -19.34 -2.83
CA LEU A 156 -14.59 -20.45 -2.50
C LEU A 156 -15.03 -21.23 -3.74
N ASN A 157 -15.25 -20.56 -4.87
CA ASN A 157 -15.65 -21.17 -6.14
C ASN A 157 -14.46 -21.66 -6.98
N GLN A 158 -13.22 -21.41 -6.54
CA GLN A 158 -12.04 -21.89 -7.25
C GLN A 158 -11.62 -23.29 -6.78
N PRO A 159 -11.20 -24.19 -7.69
CA PRO A 159 -10.61 -25.46 -7.31
C PRO A 159 -9.43 -25.23 -6.34
N TYR A 160 -9.50 -25.84 -5.16
CA TYR A 160 -8.49 -25.72 -4.10
C TYR A 160 -8.27 -24.30 -3.52
N GLY A 161 -9.02 -23.28 -3.94
CA GLY A 161 -8.83 -21.88 -3.52
C GLY A 161 -8.90 -21.69 -2.00
N ALA A 162 -9.84 -22.37 -1.34
CA ALA A 162 -9.95 -22.33 0.12
C ALA A 162 -8.73 -22.92 0.86
N PHE A 163 -7.99 -23.85 0.25
CA PHE A 163 -6.83 -24.46 0.88
C PHE A 163 -5.69 -23.45 1.05
N GLU A 164 -5.33 -22.75 -0.01
CA GLU A 164 -4.20 -21.81 -0.02
C GLU A 164 -4.49 -20.58 0.85
N TRP A 165 -5.63 -19.95 0.65
CA TRP A 165 -5.95 -18.66 1.25
C TRP A 165 -6.55 -18.74 2.66
N LEU A 166 -7.36 -19.76 2.93
CA LEU A 166 -8.09 -19.86 4.19
C LEU A 166 -7.54 -20.97 5.11
N GLY A 167 -7.15 -22.10 4.55
CA GLY A 167 -6.82 -23.29 5.34
C GLY A 167 -5.33 -23.42 5.71
N LEU A 168 -4.44 -23.10 4.78
CA LEU A 168 -3.00 -23.30 4.99
C LEU A 168 -2.41 -22.42 6.12
N PRO A 169 -2.70 -21.11 6.20
CA PRO A 169 -2.16 -20.29 7.27
C PRO A 169 -2.53 -20.80 8.66
N GLN A 170 -3.78 -21.20 8.87
CA GLN A 170 -4.27 -21.73 10.14
C GLN A 170 -3.59 -23.04 10.55
N LYS A 171 -3.19 -23.88 9.58
CA LYS A 171 -2.56 -25.16 9.84
C LYS A 171 -1.03 -25.06 9.99
N ALA A 172 -0.43 -24.11 9.31
CA ALA A 172 1.02 -23.91 9.28
C ALA A 172 1.55 -23.10 10.46
N ASN A 173 0.71 -22.34 11.15
CA ASN A 173 1.11 -21.42 12.21
C ASN A 173 0.38 -21.70 13.51
N THR A 174 1.11 -21.63 14.62
CA THR A 174 0.54 -21.68 15.99
C THR A 174 0.25 -20.27 16.55
N ASN A 175 0.95 -19.26 16.06
CA ASN A 175 0.68 -17.86 16.41
C ASN A 175 -0.53 -17.37 15.63
N TRP A 176 -1.58 -16.93 16.32
CA TRP A 176 -2.82 -16.48 15.71
C TRP A 176 -2.62 -15.33 14.70
N TYR A 177 -1.72 -14.40 14.99
CA TYR A 177 -1.43 -13.27 14.08
C TYR A 177 -0.86 -13.69 12.72
N ASN A 178 -0.26 -14.88 12.64
CA ASN A 178 0.20 -15.47 11.38
C ASN A 178 -0.76 -16.53 10.84
N ALA A 179 -1.69 -17.01 11.68
CA ALA A 179 -2.59 -18.11 11.35
C ALA A 179 -3.87 -17.66 10.67
N HIS A 180 -4.38 -16.45 10.97
CA HIS A 180 -5.59 -15.99 10.28
C HIS A 180 -5.28 -15.54 8.84
N ASN A 181 -6.30 -15.57 8.00
CA ASN A 181 -6.14 -15.38 6.57
C ASN A 181 -6.35 -13.91 6.15
N PHE A 182 -5.93 -13.60 4.93
CA PHE A 182 -6.04 -12.28 4.30
C PHE A 182 -7.46 -11.73 4.26
N TYR A 183 -8.44 -12.58 3.96
CA TYR A 183 -9.84 -12.17 3.83
C TYR A 183 -10.54 -12.04 5.18
N GLY A 184 -9.96 -12.59 6.25
CA GLY A 184 -10.62 -12.71 7.55
C GLY A 184 -11.82 -13.65 7.54
N ASP A 185 -12.58 -13.61 8.61
CA ASP A 185 -13.85 -14.32 8.70
C ASP A 185 -14.97 -13.46 8.12
N LEU A 186 -15.74 -13.98 7.16
CA LEU A 186 -16.86 -13.25 6.57
C LEU A 186 -17.92 -12.85 7.61
N SER A 187 -18.04 -13.61 8.70
CA SER A 187 -18.91 -13.26 9.83
C SER A 187 -18.44 -11.99 10.54
N ASP A 188 -17.13 -11.81 10.73
CA ASP A 188 -16.56 -10.60 11.32
C ASP A 188 -16.80 -9.39 10.41
N LEU A 189 -16.56 -9.60 9.10
CA LEU A 189 -16.80 -8.57 8.09
C LEU A 189 -18.27 -8.11 8.06
N GLN A 190 -19.22 -9.06 8.09
CA GLN A 190 -20.65 -8.74 8.06
C GLN A 190 -21.16 -8.14 9.38
N ALA A 191 -20.54 -8.51 10.52
CA ALA A 191 -20.87 -7.94 11.82
C ALA A 191 -20.25 -6.57 12.08
N ALA A 192 -19.35 -6.10 11.21
CA ALA A 192 -18.69 -4.81 11.34
C ALA A 192 -19.70 -3.66 11.35
N THR A 193 -19.65 -2.87 12.41
CA THR A 193 -20.48 -1.68 12.57
C THR A 193 -19.80 -0.44 11.97
N LEU A 194 -20.57 0.61 11.75
CA LEU A 194 -20.01 1.89 11.28
C LEU A 194 -18.99 2.45 12.27
N ASP A 195 -19.23 2.29 13.57
CA ASP A 195 -18.34 2.77 14.62
C ASP A 195 -17.03 1.96 14.67
N ASP A 196 -17.09 0.65 14.48
CA ASP A 196 -15.88 -0.20 14.37
C ASP A 196 -14.98 0.28 13.22
N VAL A 197 -15.60 0.57 12.06
CA VAL A 197 -14.86 1.00 10.87
C VAL A 197 -14.28 2.40 11.06
N LYS A 198 -15.03 3.34 11.64
CA LYS A 198 -14.52 4.67 11.99
C LYS A 198 -13.35 4.59 12.97
N GLN A 199 -13.47 3.78 14.01
CA GLN A 199 -12.42 3.58 14.99
C GLN A 199 -11.15 2.98 14.37
N PHE A 200 -11.30 2.03 13.47
CA PHE A 200 -10.16 1.43 12.76
C PHE A 200 -9.45 2.46 11.87
N PHE A 201 -10.20 3.28 11.12
CA PHE A 201 -9.65 4.39 10.35
C PHE A 201 -8.88 5.37 11.23
N GLU A 202 -9.51 5.86 12.29
CA GLU A 202 -8.90 6.81 13.22
C GLU A 202 -7.66 6.26 13.93
N THR A 203 -7.59 4.94 14.12
CA THR A 203 -6.45 4.29 14.76
C THR A 203 -5.27 4.14 13.81
N TYR A 204 -5.50 3.68 12.59
CA TYR A 204 -4.43 3.18 11.73
C TYR A 204 -4.11 4.05 10.51
N TYR A 205 -5.07 4.85 10.01
CA TYR A 205 -4.89 5.69 8.83
C TYR A 205 -4.44 7.09 9.23
N ALA A 206 -3.17 7.19 9.64
CA ALA A 206 -2.59 8.41 10.17
C ALA A 206 -1.14 8.60 9.67
N PRO A 207 -0.65 9.86 9.63
CA PRO A 207 0.70 10.16 9.13
C PRO A 207 1.80 9.39 9.84
N ASN A 208 1.74 9.27 11.16
CA ASN A 208 2.76 8.56 11.94
C ASN A 208 2.72 7.04 11.79
N ASN A 209 1.67 6.49 11.14
CA ASN A 209 1.58 5.08 10.74
C ASN A 209 1.80 4.87 9.24
N ALA A 210 2.16 5.91 8.49
CA ALA A 210 2.29 5.87 7.04
C ALA A 210 3.71 6.18 6.56
N VAL A 211 3.96 5.78 5.32
CA VAL A 211 5.13 6.15 4.52
C VAL A 211 4.62 6.65 3.18
N LEU A 212 4.95 7.88 2.82
CA LEU A 212 4.79 8.41 1.48
C LEU A 212 6.05 8.09 0.68
N VAL A 213 5.90 7.39 -0.42
CA VAL A 213 6.99 7.07 -1.35
C VAL A 213 6.72 7.78 -2.66
N VAL A 214 7.70 8.53 -3.14
CA VAL A 214 7.65 9.15 -4.48
C VAL A 214 8.88 8.76 -5.25
N THR A 215 8.69 8.18 -6.43
CA THR A 215 9.79 7.88 -7.35
C THR A 215 9.46 8.33 -8.75
N GLY A 216 10.48 8.73 -9.51
CA GLY A 216 10.32 9.19 -10.89
C GLY A 216 10.79 10.62 -11.09
N ASP A 217 10.18 11.30 -12.05
CA ASP A 217 10.55 12.65 -12.48
C ASP A 217 10.02 13.74 -11.53
N ALA A 218 10.61 13.78 -10.34
CA ALA A 218 10.35 14.76 -9.30
C ALA A 218 11.61 14.96 -8.45
N THR A 219 11.82 16.18 -7.94
CA THR A 219 12.94 16.49 -7.03
C THR A 219 12.55 16.28 -5.57
N VAL A 220 13.54 15.97 -4.73
CA VAL A 220 13.34 15.84 -3.27
C VAL A 220 12.68 17.09 -2.69
N ASP A 221 13.14 18.27 -3.07
CA ASP A 221 12.63 19.53 -2.53
C ASP A 221 11.17 19.79 -2.93
N GLU A 222 10.80 19.48 -4.15
CA GLU A 222 9.41 19.58 -4.62
C GLU A 222 8.49 18.61 -3.86
N VAL A 223 8.88 17.34 -3.76
CA VAL A 223 8.12 16.34 -3.00
C VAL A 223 7.94 16.74 -1.54
N MET A 224 9.03 17.22 -0.88
CA MET A 224 8.95 17.63 0.51
C MET A 224 8.02 18.83 0.71
N LYS A 225 8.08 19.82 -0.18
CA LYS A 225 7.17 20.97 -0.15
C LYS A 225 5.70 20.57 -0.31
N LEU A 226 5.42 19.67 -1.26
CA LEU A 226 4.06 19.14 -1.49
C LEU A 226 3.59 18.26 -0.35
N ALA A 227 4.46 17.42 0.21
CA ALA A 227 4.16 16.60 1.38
C ALA A 227 3.80 17.46 2.60
N GLU A 228 4.60 18.49 2.91
CA GLU A 228 4.33 19.42 4.01
C GLU A 228 3.02 20.18 3.78
N LYS A 229 2.78 20.69 2.57
CA LYS A 229 1.57 21.42 2.21
C LYS A 229 0.30 20.58 2.41
N ASN A 230 0.32 19.32 1.97
CA ASN A 230 -0.89 18.48 1.91
C ASN A 230 -1.08 17.61 3.15
N PHE A 231 -0.02 17.04 3.72
CA PHE A 231 -0.08 16.16 4.88
C PHE A 231 0.25 16.84 6.20
N GLY A 232 0.98 17.96 6.20
CA GLY A 232 1.56 18.56 7.41
C GLY A 232 0.53 18.89 8.49
N SER A 233 -0.69 19.27 8.11
CA SER A 233 -1.79 19.58 9.04
C SER A 233 -2.56 18.36 9.55
N ILE A 234 -2.34 17.17 9.00
CA ILE A 234 -3.05 15.96 9.45
C ILE A 234 -2.43 15.53 10.79
N PRO A 235 -3.25 15.36 11.85
CA PRO A 235 -2.72 15.04 13.17
C PRO A 235 -2.21 13.60 13.25
N GLN A 236 -1.16 13.40 14.04
CA GLN A 236 -0.73 12.06 14.43
C GLN A 236 -1.76 11.41 15.37
N ARG A 237 -1.77 10.07 15.42
CA ARG A 237 -2.66 9.29 16.28
C ARG A 237 -1.85 8.43 17.26
N GLN A 238 -2.51 8.04 18.36
CA GLN A 238 -1.94 7.05 19.27
C GLN A 238 -2.09 5.67 18.65
N LEU A 239 -0.96 5.05 18.31
CA LEU A 239 -0.94 3.72 17.74
C LEU A 239 -0.92 2.66 18.84
N PRO A 240 -1.66 1.55 18.71
CA PRO A 240 -1.55 0.42 19.61
C PRO A 240 -0.16 -0.24 19.48
N ALA A 241 0.25 -0.93 20.55
CA ALA A 241 1.44 -1.79 20.47
C ALA A 241 1.22 -2.88 19.42
N ARG A 242 2.26 -3.15 18.65
CA ARG A 242 2.22 -4.27 17.70
C ARG A 242 2.35 -5.59 18.47
N PRO A 243 1.59 -6.61 18.08
CA PRO A 243 1.81 -7.95 18.61
C PRO A 243 3.17 -8.47 18.18
N ASP A 244 3.80 -9.23 19.08
CA ASP A 244 5.08 -9.91 18.85
C ASP A 244 4.92 -11.15 17.95
#